data_2cba744086eec4a39afc29a04f558bf9
#
_entry.id   2cba744086eec4a39afc29a04f558bf9
#
_cell.length_a   1.000
_cell.length_b   1.000
_cell.length_c   1.000
_cell.angle_alpha   90.00
_cell.angle_beta   90.00
_cell.angle_gamma   90.00
#
_symmetry.space_group_name_H-M   'P 1'
#
loop_
_entity.id
_entity.type
_entity.pdbx_description
1 polymer ?
#
loop_
_entity_poly.entity_id
_entity_poly.type
_entity_poly.pdbx_seq_one_letter_code
_entity_poly.pdbx_strand_id
1 'polypeptide(L)'
;AIMKHLMTSADSVFVIDELGYLESSCIPFQENIKSLLDNSRVLAVIRKQSTEFLDSIKSRADVLLIDIDNIFSSISCIIMASGMSKRFGTNKLLASFNNNTLFENAINISHFVSFGKTLAVTRHDELVQICEREHIHCIKHNMPYRNDMVRLGVSRILKETNRHKSCCTQGILFLTKTSLQLLCLLFIYYNSSYFACNSTDKSSNANNNYFNNNNINNNNKICRLAFNENAGAPVIFPECYYNELLTLPQGKGGGFIAKKHPAQVVLVPAQDEYELYDIDTPDDLIRLSRYLR
;
A
#
# COMPACT_ATOMS: atom_id res chain seq x y z
N ALA A 1 -19.00 26.40 25.44
CA ALA A 1 -19.38 25.64 26.63
C ALA A 1 -19.56 24.14 26.34
N ILE A 2 -20.20 23.76 25.23
CA ILE A 2 -20.44 22.34 24.86
C ILE A 2 -19.14 21.60 24.58
N MET A 3 -18.19 22.19 23.82
CA MET A 3 -16.90 21.58 23.54
C MET A 3 -16.07 21.28 24.80
N LYS A 4 -16.06 22.15 25.79
CA LYS A 4 -15.34 21.92 27.06
C LYS A 4 -15.85 20.70 27.83
N HIS A 5 -17.13 20.38 27.71
CA HIS A 5 -17.73 19.24 28.44
C HIS A 5 -17.46 17.88 27.76
N LEU A 6 -17.22 17.87 26.45
CA LEU A 6 -16.94 16.67 25.67
C LEU A 6 -15.46 16.20 25.76
N MET A 7 -14.56 17.06 26.23
CA MET A 7 -13.11 16.77 26.30
C MET A 7 -12.68 15.86 27.47
N THR A 8 -13.62 15.29 28.22
CA THR A 8 -13.31 14.57 29.48
C THR A 8 -13.19 13.07 29.38
N SER A 9 -13.37 12.45 28.19
CA SER A 9 -13.17 11.00 28.03
C SER A 9 -11.93 10.71 27.16
N ALA A 10 -10.96 10.03 27.73
CA ALA A 10 -9.66 9.70 27.11
C ALA A 10 -9.77 8.83 25.82
N ASP A 11 -10.93 8.22 25.57
CA ASP A 11 -11.17 7.31 24.43
C ASP A 11 -12.09 7.89 23.34
N SER A 12 -12.48 9.16 23.44
CA SER A 12 -13.36 9.78 22.45
C SER A 12 -12.58 10.26 21.22
N VAL A 13 -13.14 9.99 20.04
CA VAL A 13 -12.69 10.57 18.78
C VAL A 13 -13.67 11.67 18.40
N PHE A 14 -13.18 12.89 18.22
CA PHE A 14 -13.98 13.99 17.71
C PHE A 14 -14.04 13.95 16.20
N VAL A 15 -15.23 14.03 15.63
CA VAL A 15 -15.43 14.08 14.18
C VAL A 15 -15.80 15.50 13.79
N ILE A 16 -15.04 16.07 12.86
CA ILE A 16 -15.32 17.38 12.25
C ILE A 16 -15.70 17.12 10.81
N ASP A 17 -16.96 17.39 10.47
CA ASP A 17 -17.53 17.08 9.17
C ASP A 17 -16.79 17.83 8.04
N GLU A 18 -16.51 19.13 8.26
CA GLU A 18 -15.78 19.91 7.27
C GLU A 18 -15.08 21.12 7.92
N LEU A 19 -13.85 21.39 7.45
CA LEU A 19 -13.10 22.63 7.69
C LEU A 19 -12.78 23.28 6.34
N GLY A 20 -13.25 24.50 6.12
CA GLY A 20 -13.11 25.23 4.86
C GLY A 20 -12.67 26.70 5.04
N TYR A 21 -13.00 27.52 4.05
CA TYR A 21 -12.63 28.95 4.06
C TYR A 21 -13.51 29.78 5.00
N LEU A 22 -14.73 29.31 5.29
CA LEU A 22 -15.67 30.04 6.16
C LEU A 22 -15.13 30.22 7.56
N GLU A 23 -14.38 29.23 8.06
CA GLU A 23 -13.78 29.25 9.38
C GLU A 23 -12.56 30.19 9.47
N SER A 24 -12.04 30.66 8.33
CA SER A 24 -10.85 31.51 8.27
C SER A 24 -11.07 32.90 8.86
N SER A 25 -12.30 33.35 9.00
CA SER A 25 -12.65 34.66 9.61
C SER A 25 -13.03 34.58 11.08
N CYS A 26 -13.20 33.37 11.65
CA CYS A 26 -13.66 33.19 13.03
C CYS A 26 -12.52 32.74 13.95
N ILE A 27 -11.74 33.71 14.47
CA ILE A 27 -10.59 33.44 15.34
C ILE A 27 -10.95 32.56 16.57
N PRO A 28 -12.04 32.80 17.32
CA PRO A 28 -12.37 31.95 18.44
C PRO A 28 -12.66 30.49 18.06
N PHE A 29 -13.21 30.26 16.87
CA PHE A 29 -13.40 28.90 16.36
C PHE A 29 -12.07 28.22 16.04
N GLN A 30 -11.15 28.93 15.37
CA GLN A 30 -9.82 28.42 15.06
C GLN A 30 -9.02 28.04 16.31
N GLU A 31 -9.07 28.87 17.36
CA GLU A 31 -8.43 28.59 18.64
C GLU A 31 -9.01 27.33 19.30
N ASN A 32 -10.34 27.15 19.25
CA ASN A 32 -11.00 25.96 19.76
C ASN A 32 -10.58 24.70 18.99
N ILE A 33 -10.47 24.77 17.65
CA ILE A 33 -10.02 23.64 16.83
C ILE A 33 -8.56 23.30 17.13
N LYS A 34 -7.68 24.31 17.26
CA LYS A 34 -6.27 24.08 17.63
C LYS A 34 -6.18 23.41 19.01
N SER A 35 -6.92 23.91 19.99
CA SER A 35 -6.97 23.30 21.33
C SER A 35 -7.52 21.88 21.30
N LEU A 36 -8.50 21.58 20.43
CA LEU A 36 -9.04 20.24 20.25
C LEU A 36 -7.99 19.28 19.66
N LEU A 37 -7.25 19.75 18.63
CA LEU A 37 -6.16 18.98 18.01
C LEU A 37 -5.02 18.70 18.99
N ASP A 38 -4.74 19.62 19.92
CA ASP A 38 -3.68 19.46 20.91
C ASP A 38 -4.01 18.45 22.02
N ASN A 39 -5.32 18.26 22.31
CA ASN A 39 -5.75 17.54 23.52
C ASN A 39 -6.62 16.30 23.22
N SER A 40 -6.91 16.00 21.96
CA SER A 40 -7.89 14.96 21.62
C SER A 40 -7.55 14.26 20.29
N ARG A 41 -8.11 13.06 20.12
CA ARG A 41 -8.10 12.40 18.81
C ARG A 41 -9.17 13.01 17.91
N VAL A 42 -8.79 13.48 16.74
CA VAL A 42 -9.70 14.15 15.81
C VAL A 42 -9.65 13.48 14.44
N LEU A 43 -10.83 13.23 13.88
CA LEU A 43 -11.03 12.89 12.49
C LEU A 43 -11.71 14.08 11.81
N ALA A 44 -11.07 14.72 10.86
CA ALA A 44 -11.61 15.90 10.20
C ALA A 44 -11.56 15.79 8.69
N VAL A 45 -12.58 16.31 8.00
CA VAL A 45 -12.52 16.57 6.56
C VAL A 45 -12.03 18.00 6.37
N ILE A 46 -10.99 18.18 5.56
CA ILE A 46 -10.41 19.49 5.23
C ILE A 46 -10.55 19.72 3.73
N ARG A 47 -11.14 20.85 3.34
CA ARG A 47 -11.23 21.24 1.93
C ARG A 47 -9.84 21.46 1.32
N LYS A 48 -9.72 21.14 0.03
CA LYS A 48 -8.52 21.41 -0.79
C LYS A 48 -8.39 22.89 -1.13
N GLN A 49 -8.31 23.72 -0.09
CA GLN A 49 -8.15 25.18 -0.17
C GLN A 49 -6.90 25.57 0.60
N SER A 50 -6.30 26.71 0.24
CA SER A 50 -5.18 27.31 0.96
C SER A 50 -5.71 28.52 1.72
N THR A 51 -5.64 28.45 3.05
CA THR A 51 -5.81 29.55 3.97
C THR A 51 -4.78 29.38 5.08
N GLU A 52 -4.37 30.45 5.75
CA GLU A 52 -3.39 30.38 6.83
C GLU A 52 -3.82 29.37 7.92
N PHE A 53 -5.10 29.34 8.26
CA PHE A 53 -5.65 28.39 9.23
C PHE A 53 -5.55 26.95 8.76
N LEU A 54 -6.05 26.63 7.55
CA LEU A 54 -6.02 25.25 7.03
C LEU A 54 -4.61 24.76 6.79
N ASP A 55 -3.72 25.63 6.30
CA ASP A 55 -2.34 25.27 6.04
C ASP A 55 -1.56 25.06 7.35
N SER A 56 -1.92 25.80 8.42
CA SER A 56 -1.37 25.56 9.76
C SER A 56 -1.74 24.17 10.31
N ILE A 57 -2.95 23.66 10.02
CA ILE A 57 -3.37 22.31 10.40
C ILE A 57 -2.66 21.26 9.54
N LYS A 58 -2.64 21.45 8.22
CA LYS A 58 -2.03 20.50 7.28
C LYS A 58 -0.53 20.31 7.50
N SER A 59 0.15 21.35 8.00
CA SER A 59 1.60 21.33 8.24
C SER A 59 2.01 20.74 9.60
N ARG A 60 1.05 20.41 10.47
CA ARG A 60 1.34 19.81 11.78
C ARG A 60 1.97 18.43 11.61
N ALA A 61 2.99 18.17 12.41
CA ALA A 61 3.68 16.86 12.40
C ALA A 61 2.81 15.72 12.99
N ASP A 62 1.85 16.07 13.86
CA ASP A 62 0.90 15.14 14.51
C ASP A 62 -0.40 14.95 13.71
N VAL A 63 -0.45 15.41 12.45
CA VAL A 63 -1.58 15.21 11.54
C VAL A 63 -1.20 14.26 10.42
N LEU A 64 -1.99 13.20 10.23
CA LEU A 64 -1.95 12.36 9.03
C LEU A 64 -2.93 12.94 8.00
N LEU A 65 -2.38 13.61 6.99
CA LEU A 65 -3.18 14.13 5.88
C LEU A 65 -3.34 13.08 4.78
N ILE A 66 -4.59 12.74 4.46
CA ILE A 66 -4.94 11.79 3.40
C ILE A 66 -5.73 12.51 2.32
N ASP A 67 -5.20 12.55 1.09
CA ASP A 67 -5.94 13.04 -0.07
C ASP A 67 -6.88 11.94 -0.58
N ILE A 68 -8.17 12.06 -0.30
CA ILE A 68 -9.16 11.02 -0.66
C ILE A 68 -9.36 10.86 -2.17
N ASP A 69 -9.05 11.87 -2.99
CA ASP A 69 -9.16 11.77 -4.45
C ASP A 69 -7.94 11.04 -5.05
N ASN A 70 -6.82 11.01 -4.32
CA ASN A 70 -5.55 10.44 -4.80
C ASN A 70 -4.81 9.68 -3.70
N ILE A 71 -5.52 8.90 -2.89
CA ILE A 71 -4.98 8.24 -1.68
C ILE A 71 -3.68 7.49 -1.97
N PHE A 72 -3.66 6.71 -3.05
CA PHE A 72 -2.55 5.82 -3.36
C PHE A 72 -1.66 6.33 -4.49
N SER A 73 -1.80 7.61 -4.88
CA SER A 73 -1.02 8.21 -5.98
C SER A 73 0.49 8.24 -5.73
N SER A 74 0.92 8.14 -4.47
CA SER A 74 2.34 8.04 -4.11
C SER A 74 2.91 6.62 -4.25
N ILE A 75 2.07 5.61 -4.52
CA ILE A 75 2.47 4.22 -4.65
C ILE A 75 2.40 3.81 -6.12
N SER A 76 3.45 3.19 -6.63
CA SER A 76 3.48 2.55 -7.95
C SER A 76 3.31 1.04 -7.81
N CYS A 77 2.54 0.41 -8.70
CA CYS A 77 2.32 -1.03 -8.73
C CYS A 77 3.11 -1.68 -9.88
N ILE A 78 3.90 -2.71 -9.58
CA ILE A 78 4.57 -3.56 -10.57
C ILE A 78 3.91 -4.93 -10.57
N ILE A 79 3.20 -5.28 -11.65
CA ILE A 79 2.64 -6.62 -11.87
C ILE A 79 3.70 -7.49 -12.52
N MET A 80 4.22 -8.47 -11.77
CA MET A 80 5.26 -9.39 -12.25
C MET A 80 4.63 -10.57 -13.01
N ALA A 81 4.59 -10.50 -14.33
CA ALA A 81 3.84 -11.40 -15.21
C ALA A 81 4.71 -12.20 -16.17
N SER A 82 5.89 -12.68 -15.72
CA SER A 82 6.85 -13.41 -16.58
C SER A 82 7.07 -14.87 -16.15
N GLY A 83 6.20 -15.43 -15.32
CA GLY A 83 6.29 -16.81 -14.88
C GLY A 83 6.19 -17.79 -16.05
N MET A 84 7.03 -18.83 -16.06
CA MET A 84 7.06 -19.82 -17.17
C MET A 84 5.95 -20.87 -17.07
N SER A 85 5.17 -20.88 -16.01
CA SER A 85 4.03 -21.79 -15.79
C SER A 85 4.30 -23.29 -16.07
N LYS A 86 5.56 -23.75 -15.85
CA LYS A 86 6.00 -25.11 -16.23
C LYS A 86 5.13 -26.23 -15.64
N ARG A 87 4.65 -26.06 -14.41
CA ARG A 87 3.78 -27.04 -13.73
C ARG A 87 2.33 -26.95 -14.17
N PHE A 88 1.92 -25.83 -14.74
CA PHE A 88 0.56 -25.58 -15.21
C PHE A 88 0.32 -26.17 -16.62
N GLY A 89 1.39 -26.42 -17.39
CA GLY A 89 1.32 -26.97 -18.74
C GLY A 89 1.05 -25.93 -19.84
N THR A 90 0.35 -24.86 -19.52
CA THR A 90 0.08 -23.71 -20.40
C THR A 90 0.42 -22.41 -19.65
N ASN A 91 0.27 -21.26 -20.30
CA ASN A 91 0.47 -19.98 -19.62
C ASN A 91 -0.66 -19.77 -18.58
N LYS A 92 -0.36 -20.00 -17.29
CA LYS A 92 -1.34 -19.86 -16.20
C LYS A 92 -1.99 -18.48 -16.13
N LEU A 93 -1.30 -17.45 -16.61
CA LEU A 93 -1.77 -16.06 -16.55
C LEU A 93 -2.96 -15.81 -17.47
N LEU A 94 -3.13 -16.66 -18.49
CA LEU A 94 -4.27 -16.67 -19.41
C LEU A 94 -5.39 -17.62 -18.96
N ALA A 95 -5.19 -18.35 -17.87
CA ALA A 95 -6.24 -19.26 -17.35
C ALA A 95 -7.45 -18.43 -16.89
N SER A 96 -8.64 -18.90 -17.28
CA SER A 96 -9.91 -18.23 -16.96
C SER A 96 -10.28 -18.41 -15.49
N PHE A 97 -10.66 -17.32 -14.85
CA PHE A 97 -11.16 -17.27 -13.49
C PHE A 97 -12.14 -16.11 -13.33
N ASN A 98 -13.39 -16.39 -12.92
CA ASN A 98 -14.45 -15.38 -12.76
C ASN A 98 -14.63 -14.46 -13.98
N ASN A 99 -14.80 -15.07 -15.17
CA ASN A 99 -15.00 -14.41 -16.48
C ASN A 99 -13.81 -13.59 -17.00
N ASN A 100 -12.69 -13.55 -16.30
CA ASN A 100 -11.46 -12.88 -16.71
C ASN A 100 -10.30 -13.89 -16.69
N THR A 101 -9.18 -13.54 -17.28
CA THR A 101 -7.92 -14.25 -17.05
C THR A 101 -7.35 -13.91 -15.67
N LEU A 102 -6.48 -14.74 -15.13
CA LEU A 102 -5.77 -14.42 -13.88
C LEU A 102 -5.00 -13.11 -13.99
N PHE A 103 -4.48 -12.79 -15.15
CA PHE A 103 -3.76 -11.54 -15.39
C PHE A 103 -4.70 -10.32 -15.39
N GLU A 104 -5.85 -10.42 -16.06
CA GLU A 104 -6.88 -9.37 -16.05
C GLU A 104 -7.42 -9.11 -14.64
N ASN A 105 -7.60 -10.15 -13.84
CA ASN A 105 -8.01 -9.98 -12.44
C ASN A 105 -6.99 -9.17 -11.64
N ALA A 106 -5.68 -9.40 -11.83
CA ALA A 106 -4.63 -8.61 -11.19
C ALA A 106 -4.65 -7.14 -11.65
N ILE A 107 -4.90 -6.90 -12.93
CA ILE A 107 -5.08 -5.55 -13.48
C ILE A 107 -6.30 -4.85 -12.86
N ASN A 108 -7.45 -5.52 -12.84
CA ASN A 108 -8.69 -4.98 -12.30
C ASN A 108 -8.55 -4.55 -10.83
N ILE A 109 -7.86 -5.35 -10.02
CA ILE A 109 -7.59 -4.99 -8.61
C ILE A 109 -6.66 -3.78 -8.54
N SER A 110 -5.65 -3.70 -9.39
CA SER A 110 -4.73 -2.54 -9.42
C SER A 110 -5.44 -1.26 -9.85
N HIS A 111 -6.36 -1.33 -10.81
CA HIS A 111 -7.19 -0.19 -11.23
C HIS A 111 -8.12 0.26 -10.11
N PHE A 112 -8.72 -0.69 -9.39
CA PHE A 112 -9.59 -0.36 -8.26
C PHE A 112 -8.87 0.41 -7.14
N VAL A 113 -7.61 0.06 -6.87
CA VAL A 113 -6.80 0.77 -5.87
C VAL A 113 -6.37 2.15 -6.37
N SER A 114 -6.35 2.39 -7.68
CA SER A 114 -5.95 3.68 -8.28
C SER A 114 -4.54 4.11 -7.85
N PHE A 115 -3.56 3.23 -8.04
CA PHE A 115 -2.16 3.56 -7.84
C PHE A 115 -1.73 4.75 -8.72
N GLY A 116 -0.75 5.51 -8.27
CA GLY A 116 -0.18 6.60 -9.07
C GLY A 116 0.37 6.12 -10.40
N LYS A 117 0.87 4.89 -10.45
CA LYS A 117 1.26 4.19 -11.67
C LYS A 117 1.10 2.68 -11.50
N THR A 118 0.52 2.03 -12.51
CA THR A 118 0.56 0.57 -12.65
C THR A 118 1.33 0.21 -13.92
N LEU A 119 2.26 -0.74 -13.79
CA LEU A 119 2.97 -1.30 -14.92
C LEU A 119 3.07 -2.82 -14.81
N ALA A 120 3.10 -3.50 -15.94
CA ALA A 120 3.32 -4.94 -16.01
C ALA A 120 4.71 -5.23 -16.60
N VAL A 121 5.36 -6.27 -16.10
CA VAL A 121 6.62 -6.77 -16.63
C VAL A 121 6.40 -8.20 -17.09
N THR A 122 6.48 -8.46 -18.40
CA THR A 122 6.16 -9.75 -19.00
C THR A 122 7.13 -10.16 -20.11
N ARG A 123 7.15 -11.46 -20.42
CA ARG A 123 7.80 -12.04 -21.62
C ARG A 123 6.80 -12.53 -22.66
N HIS A 124 5.52 -12.55 -22.34
CA HIS A 124 4.46 -13.17 -23.12
C HIS A 124 3.77 -12.13 -24.00
N ASP A 125 3.72 -12.38 -25.31
CA ASP A 125 3.12 -11.45 -26.28
C ASP A 125 1.61 -11.26 -26.06
N GLU A 126 0.91 -12.30 -25.66
CA GLU A 126 -0.52 -12.27 -25.37
C GLU A 126 -0.81 -11.30 -24.20
N LEU A 127 0.07 -11.24 -23.20
CA LEU A 127 -0.09 -10.32 -22.08
C LEU A 127 0.21 -8.87 -22.46
N VAL A 128 1.09 -8.64 -23.45
CA VAL A 128 1.32 -7.30 -24.00
C VAL A 128 0.03 -6.76 -24.63
N GLN A 129 -0.67 -7.58 -25.43
CA GLN A 129 -1.95 -7.20 -26.04
C GLN A 129 -3.04 -6.89 -24.99
N ILE A 130 -3.06 -7.66 -23.90
CA ILE A 130 -3.98 -7.36 -22.78
C ILE A 130 -3.62 -6.01 -22.14
N CYS A 131 -2.33 -5.73 -21.89
CA CYS A 131 -1.88 -4.45 -21.33
C CYS A 131 -2.28 -3.26 -22.23
N GLU A 132 -2.15 -3.41 -23.54
CA GLU A 132 -2.56 -2.36 -24.51
C GLU A 132 -4.07 -2.09 -24.43
N ARG A 133 -4.89 -3.14 -24.40
CA ARG A 133 -6.34 -3.04 -24.26
C ARG A 133 -6.76 -2.38 -22.95
N GLU A 134 -6.10 -2.75 -21.84
CA GLU A 134 -6.38 -2.24 -20.49
C GLU A 134 -5.63 -0.94 -20.18
N HIS A 135 -4.95 -0.33 -21.15
CA HIS A 135 -4.20 0.91 -21.01
C HIS A 135 -3.14 0.90 -19.89
N ILE A 136 -2.51 -0.27 -19.66
CA ILE A 136 -1.42 -0.42 -18.70
C ILE A 136 -0.08 -0.40 -19.41
N HIS A 137 0.86 0.34 -18.84
CA HIS A 137 2.23 0.33 -19.35
C HIS A 137 2.86 -1.06 -19.22
N CYS A 138 3.38 -1.59 -20.31
CA CYS A 138 3.98 -2.91 -20.36
C CYS A 138 5.47 -2.86 -20.69
N ILE A 139 6.27 -3.61 -19.95
CA ILE A 139 7.70 -3.84 -20.22
C ILE A 139 7.85 -5.28 -20.70
N LYS A 140 8.06 -5.45 -22.01
CA LYS A 140 8.39 -6.76 -22.59
C LYS A 140 9.88 -7.03 -22.43
N HIS A 141 10.26 -8.28 -22.06
CA HIS A 141 11.64 -8.69 -21.91
C HIS A 141 11.84 -10.19 -22.17
N ASN A 142 13.11 -10.61 -22.35
CA ASN A 142 13.50 -12.02 -22.51
C ASN A 142 14.44 -12.52 -21.41
N MET A 143 14.59 -11.78 -20.31
CA MET A 143 15.50 -12.13 -19.23
C MET A 143 14.96 -13.30 -18.40
N PRO A 144 15.82 -14.26 -17.96
CA PRO A 144 15.37 -15.53 -17.42
C PRO A 144 14.94 -15.50 -15.95
N TYR A 145 15.34 -14.52 -15.15
CA TYR A 145 15.24 -14.58 -13.71
C TYR A 145 14.22 -13.62 -13.11
N ARG A 146 13.72 -13.97 -11.91
CA ARG A 146 12.71 -13.18 -11.17
C ARG A 146 13.23 -11.78 -10.76
N ASN A 147 14.52 -11.68 -10.39
CA ASN A 147 15.13 -10.39 -10.06
C ASN A 147 15.12 -9.41 -11.24
N ASP A 148 15.18 -9.92 -12.47
CA ASP A 148 15.16 -9.07 -13.66
C ASP A 148 13.84 -8.32 -13.80
N MET A 149 12.71 -8.95 -13.49
CA MET A 149 11.40 -8.32 -13.51
C MET A 149 11.30 -7.16 -12.50
N VAL A 150 11.79 -7.40 -11.28
CA VAL A 150 11.79 -6.37 -10.23
C VAL A 150 12.68 -5.20 -10.67
N ARG A 151 13.89 -5.49 -11.15
CA ARG A 151 14.85 -4.49 -11.61
C ARG A 151 14.28 -3.65 -12.76
N LEU A 152 13.67 -4.27 -13.77
CA LEU A 152 13.06 -3.57 -14.90
C LEU A 152 11.93 -2.66 -14.44
N GLY A 153 11.05 -3.16 -13.58
CA GLY A 153 9.92 -2.39 -13.04
C GLY A 153 10.39 -1.19 -12.21
N VAL A 154 11.30 -1.40 -11.25
CA VAL A 154 11.85 -0.32 -10.41
C VAL A 154 12.62 0.70 -11.24
N SER A 155 13.46 0.24 -12.21
CA SER A 155 14.19 1.16 -13.10
C SER A 155 13.24 2.04 -13.92
N ARG A 156 12.07 1.50 -14.33
CA ARG A 156 11.09 2.27 -15.08
C ARG A 156 10.39 3.31 -14.21
N ILE A 157 10.03 2.95 -12.98
CA ILE A 157 9.46 3.89 -12.01
C ILE A 157 10.43 5.05 -11.78
N LEU A 158 11.70 4.77 -11.52
CA LEU A 158 12.72 5.81 -11.28
C LEU A 158 12.91 6.77 -12.46
N LYS A 159 12.80 6.28 -13.69
CA LYS A 159 12.98 7.13 -14.89
C LYS A 159 11.82 8.09 -15.15
N GLU A 160 10.62 7.75 -14.72
CA GLU A 160 9.41 8.49 -15.07
C GLU A 160 8.92 9.42 -13.99
N THR A 161 9.46 9.32 -12.78
CA THR A 161 8.82 9.96 -11.65
C THR A 161 9.76 10.76 -10.75
N ASN A 162 9.52 12.06 -10.71
CA ASN A 162 9.87 12.89 -9.56
C ASN A 162 8.78 12.83 -8.44
N ARG A 163 7.73 12.01 -8.58
CA ARG A 163 6.51 12.06 -7.74
C ARG A 163 6.20 10.80 -6.96
N HIS A 164 6.63 9.61 -7.41
CA HIS A 164 6.27 8.35 -6.75
C HIS A 164 7.40 7.83 -5.87
N LYS A 165 7.17 7.87 -4.56
CA LYS A 165 8.18 7.52 -3.54
C LYS A 165 8.14 6.07 -3.09
N SER A 166 7.25 5.23 -3.65
CA SER A 166 7.05 3.87 -3.17
C SER A 166 6.70 2.90 -4.29
N CYS A 167 7.09 1.65 -4.14
CA CYS A 167 6.87 0.61 -5.11
C CYS A 167 6.19 -0.60 -4.47
N CYS A 168 5.00 -0.93 -4.94
CA CYS A 168 4.31 -2.17 -4.63
C CYS A 168 4.69 -3.24 -5.65
N THR A 169 5.30 -4.34 -5.22
CA THR A 169 5.54 -5.50 -6.09
C THR A 169 4.41 -6.49 -5.90
N GLN A 170 3.52 -6.55 -6.89
CA GLN A 170 2.40 -7.48 -6.90
C GLN A 170 2.70 -8.67 -7.80
N GLY A 171 2.59 -9.87 -7.23
CA GLY A 171 2.41 -11.11 -8.00
C GLY A 171 0.95 -11.27 -8.41
N ILE A 172 0.66 -12.31 -9.19
CA ILE A 172 -0.70 -12.66 -9.56
C ILE A 172 -1.28 -13.52 -8.43
N LEU A 173 -2.10 -12.90 -7.60
CA LEU A 173 -2.70 -13.49 -6.41
C LEU A 173 -4.20 -13.22 -6.39
N PHE A 174 -4.94 -14.01 -5.66
CA PHE A 174 -6.37 -13.80 -5.37
C PHE A 174 -6.57 -12.77 -4.26
N LEU A 175 -6.01 -11.58 -4.46
CA LEU A 175 -6.19 -10.50 -3.51
C LEU A 175 -7.63 -10.00 -3.52
N THR A 176 -8.16 -9.73 -2.35
CA THR A 176 -9.34 -8.89 -2.24
C THR A 176 -8.95 -7.42 -2.37
N LYS A 177 -9.90 -6.61 -2.85
CA LYS A 177 -9.74 -5.16 -2.93
C LYS A 177 -9.42 -4.59 -1.55
N THR A 178 -10.09 -5.08 -0.53
CA THR A 178 -9.96 -4.63 0.87
C THR A 178 -8.57 -4.89 1.42
N SER A 179 -8.01 -6.09 1.24
CA SER A 179 -6.66 -6.42 1.73
C SER A 179 -5.60 -5.57 1.06
N LEU A 180 -5.72 -5.31 -0.25
CA LEU A 180 -4.76 -4.46 -0.94
C LEU A 180 -4.88 -3.00 -0.53
N GLN A 181 -6.10 -2.48 -0.35
CA GLN A 181 -6.32 -1.13 0.18
C GLN A 181 -5.77 -0.99 1.60
N LEU A 182 -6.04 -1.95 2.48
CA LEU A 182 -5.52 -1.95 3.86
C LEU A 182 -3.99 -1.94 3.87
N LEU A 183 -3.35 -2.77 3.01
CA LEU A 183 -1.90 -2.80 2.86
C LEU A 183 -1.35 -1.42 2.48
N CYS A 184 -1.98 -0.75 1.50
CA CYS A 184 -1.56 0.57 1.04
C CYS A 184 -1.81 1.66 2.11
N LEU A 185 -2.93 1.62 2.82
CA LEU A 185 -3.24 2.58 3.89
C LEU A 185 -2.25 2.46 5.05
N LEU A 186 -1.97 1.24 5.51
CA LEU A 186 -1.00 1.01 6.57
C LEU A 186 0.42 1.37 6.12
N PHE A 187 0.76 1.15 4.85
CA PHE A 187 2.04 1.61 4.32
C PHE A 187 2.17 3.14 4.40
N ILE A 188 1.14 3.90 3.99
CA ILE A 188 1.13 5.37 4.10
C ILE A 188 1.25 5.78 5.57
N TYR A 189 0.49 5.16 6.47
CA TYR A 189 0.52 5.46 7.90
C TYR A 189 1.92 5.26 8.50
N TYR A 190 2.52 4.07 8.33
CA TYR A 190 3.82 3.74 8.92
C TYR A 190 5.00 4.52 8.31
N ASN A 191 4.83 5.07 7.11
CA ASN A 191 5.86 5.87 6.45
C ASN A 191 5.55 7.39 6.48
N SER A 192 4.54 7.81 7.24
CA SER A 192 4.19 9.22 7.44
C SER A 192 5.02 9.87 8.56
N SER A 193 5.12 11.18 8.52
CA SER A 193 5.68 11.98 9.62
C SER A 193 4.86 11.82 10.92
N TYR A 194 3.56 11.61 10.79
CA TYR A 194 2.66 11.35 11.93
C TYR A 194 3.12 10.15 12.77
N PHE A 195 3.43 9.02 12.13
CA PHE A 195 3.91 7.83 12.85
C PHE A 195 5.25 8.07 13.54
N ALA A 196 6.17 8.80 12.89
CA ALA A 196 7.46 9.13 13.46
C ALA A 196 7.35 9.98 14.74
N CYS A 197 6.43 10.94 14.77
CA CYS A 197 6.21 11.79 15.94
C CYS A 197 5.57 11.03 17.11
N ASN A 198 4.63 10.13 16.83
CA ASN A 198 3.88 9.42 17.88
C ASN A 198 4.58 8.15 18.41
N SER A 199 5.60 7.64 17.72
CA SER A 199 6.36 6.46 18.18
C SER A 199 7.35 6.76 19.31
N THR A 200 7.50 8.02 19.73
CA THR A 200 8.37 8.43 20.84
C THR A 200 7.70 8.40 22.21
N ASP A 201 6.38 8.26 22.29
CA ASP A 201 5.66 8.19 23.55
C ASP A 201 5.80 6.83 24.23
N LYS A 202 6.60 6.81 25.31
CA LYS A 202 6.92 5.66 26.16
C LYS A 202 5.85 5.39 27.24
N SER A 203 4.57 5.39 26.94
CA SER A 203 3.60 4.99 27.94
C SER A 203 2.29 4.51 27.36
N SER A 204 2.21 3.24 27.04
CA SER A 204 0.94 2.52 27.17
C SER A 204 1.18 1.02 27.23
N ASN A 205 0.90 0.44 28.38
CA ASN A 205 0.61 -0.97 28.56
C ASN A 205 -0.58 -1.33 27.66
N ALA A 206 -0.34 -1.99 26.56
CA ALA A 206 -1.40 -2.62 25.78
C ALA A 206 -0.90 -3.95 25.25
N ASN A 207 -1.55 -5.01 25.71
CA ASN A 207 -1.40 -6.39 25.26
C ASN A 207 -1.87 -6.53 23.79
N ASN A 208 -1.09 -6.02 22.84
CA ASN A 208 -1.28 -6.29 21.42
C ASN A 208 0.08 -6.60 20.80
N ASN A 209 0.38 -7.90 20.72
CA ASN A 209 1.64 -8.44 20.19
C ASN A 209 1.93 -8.11 18.70
N TYR A 210 1.08 -7.33 18.04
CA TYR A 210 1.30 -6.90 16.64
C TYR A 210 2.10 -5.59 16.51
N PHE A 211 2.32 -4.84 17.59
CA PHE A 211 2.87 -3.48 17.55
C PHE A 211 4.12 -3.23 18.39
N ASN A 212 4.75 -4.28 18.91
CA ASN A 212 5.96 -4.11 19.72
C ASN A 212 7.22 -4.22 18.86
N ASN A 213 7.75 -3.09 18.40
CA ASN A 213 9.19 -2.94 18.22
C ASN A 213 9.61 -1.48 18.38
N ASN A 214 10.14 -1.22 19.58
CA ASN A 214 10.87 0.00 19.91
C ASN A 214 12.12 0.11 19.03
N ASN A 215 12.13 1.05 18.08
CA ASN A 215 13.32 1.89 17.85
C ASN A 215 13.01 3.04 16.88
N ILE A 216 13.36 4.16 17.34
CA ILE A 216 13.37 5.54 16.90
C ILE A 216 13.86 5.70 15.45
N ASN A 217 13.17 6.56 14.67
CA ASN A 217 13.61 7.16 13.41
C ASN A 217 13.68 6.27 12.16
N ASN A 218 12.60 5.56 11.81
CA ASN A 218 12.57 4.94 10.49
C ASN A 218 11.18 4.95 9.88
N ASN A 219 10.86 6.02 9.14
CA ASN A 219 9.76 6.06 8.18
C ASN A 219 10.01 5.14 6.96
N ASN A 220 10.78 4.07 7.14
CA ASN A 220 11.24 3.17 6.09
C ASN A 220 10.66 1.78 6.28
N LYS A 221 9.35 1.70 6.60
CA LYS A 221 8.69 0.42 6.83
C LYS A 221 8.31 -0.26 5.53
N ILE A 222 8.70 -1.52 5.41
CA ILE A 222 8.28 -2.44 4.36
C ILE A 222 6.96 -3.05 4.81
N CYS A 223 5.86 -2.83 4.09
CA CYS A 223 4.58 -3.46 4.40
C CYS A 223 4.37 -4.71 3.54
N ARG A 224 3.97 -5.79 4.17
CA ARG A 224 3.81 -7.09 3.53
C ARG A 224 2.52 -7.76 3.98
N LEU A 225 1.74 -8.26 3.02
CA LEU A 225 0.53 -9.01 3.34
C LEU A 225 0.89 -10.34 4.02
N ALA A 226 0.12 -10.72 5.05
CA ALA A 226 0.30 -11.96 5.79
C ALA A 226 -1.05 -12.52 6.26
N PHE A 227 -1.15 -13.84 6.37
CA PHE A 227 -2.24 -14.49 7.06
C PHE A 227 -1.65 -15.31 8.20
N ASN A 228 -2.11 -15.04 9.43
CA ASN A 228 -1.43 -15.46 10.65
C ASN A 228 0.04 -14.97 10.60
N GLU A 229 1.03 -15.82 10.74
CA GLU A 229 2.45 -15.46 10.65
C GLU A 229 3.06 -15.73 9.26
N ASN A 230 2.27 -16.26 8.32
CA ASN A 230 2.72 -16.59 6.98
C ASN A 230 2.69 -15.35 6.08
N ALA A 231 3.85 -14.79 5.83
CA ALA A 231 3.99 -13.60 5.00
C ALA A 231 4.09 -13.94 3.51
N GLY A 232 3.22 -13.32 2.70
CA GLY A 232 3.12 -13.50 1.26
C GLY A 232 3.47 -12.24 0.46
N ALA A 233 2.96 -12.17 -0.75
CA ALA A 233 2.90 -10.97 -1.58
C ALA A 233 1.45 -10.43 -1.55
N PRO A 234 1.22 -9.17 -1.89
CA PRO A 234 2.19 -8.17 -2.32
C PRO A 234 3.06 -7.61 -1.19
N VAL A 235 4.12 -6.93 -1.58
CA VAL A 235 5.04 -6.23 -0.68
C VAL A 235 5.21 -4.81 -1.17
N ILE A 236 5.10 -3.82 -0.29
CA ILE A 236 5.34 -2.41 -0.60
C ILE A 236 6.66 -1.97 0.02
N PHE A 237 7.51 -1.35 -0.79
CA PHE A 237 8.82 -0.85 -0.39
C PHE A 237 8.87 0.67 -0.50
N PRO A 238 9.35 1.38 0.52
CA PRO A 238 9.73 2.79 0.36
C PRO A 238 10.98 2.94 -0.53
N GLU A 239 11.17 4.15 -1.04
CA GLU A 239 12.24 4.48 -2.00
C GLU A 239 13.65 4.11 -1.53
N CYS A 240 13.92 4.17 -0.23
CA CYS A 240 15.24 3.83 0.33
C CYS A 240 15.71 2.41 0.02
N TYR A 241 14.80 1.48 -0.32
CA TYR A 241 15.14 0.11 -0.72
C TYR A 241 15.33 -0.07 -2.24
N TYR A 242 15.16 0.97 -3.04
CA TYR A 242 15.27 0.82 -4.51
C TYR A 242 16.63 0.33 -4.96
N ASN A 243 17.71 0.81 -4.36
CA ASN A 243 19.05 0.34 -4.68
C ASN A 243 19.22 -1.18 -4.41
N GLU A 244 18.65 -1.67 -3.31
CA GLU A 244 18.68 -3.10 -3.01
C GLU A 244 17.79 -3.91 -3.96
N LEU A 245 16.63 -3.38 -4.36
CA LEU A 245 15.75 -4.02 -5.35
C LEU A 245 16.40 -4.07 -6.73
N LEU A 246 17.19 -3.06 -7.12
CA LEU A 246 17.93 -3.01 -8.36
C LEU A 246 19.12 -3.99 -8.39
N THR A 247 19.66 -4.33 -7.22
CA THR A 247 20.83 -5.22 -7.06
C THR A 247 20.48 -6.60 -6.49
N LEU A 248 19.21 -7.00 -6.59
CA LEU A 248 18.75 -8.32 -6.12
C LEU A 248 19.61 -9.46 -6.71
N PRO A 249 20.00 -10.44 -5.88
CA PRO A 249 20.68 -11.63 -6.36
C PRO A 249 19.81 -12.42 -7.36
N GLN A 250 20.48 -13.17 -8.23
CA GLN A 250 19.84 -13.98 -9.25
C GLN A 250 18.72 -14.88 -8.69
N GLY A 251 17.56 -14.85 -9.31
CA GLY A 251 16.39 -15.64 -8.94
C GLY A 251 15.63 -15.14 -7.69
N LYS A 252 16.13 -14.12 -6.99
CA LYS A 252 15.45 -13.54 -5.82
C LYS A 252 14.42 -12.48 -6.24
N GLY A 253 13.41 -12.27 -5.40
CA GLY A 253 12.41 -11.20 -5.54
C GLY A 253 12.38 -10.31 -4.30
N GLY A 254 11.45 -9.36 -4.23
CA GLY A 254 11.33 -8.41 -3.13
C GLY A 254 11.27 -9.04 -1.73
N GLY A 255 10.69 -10.23 -1.59
CA GLY A 255 10.68 -10.96 -0.31
C GLY A 255 12.08 -11.27 0.25
N PHE A 256 13.14 -11.25 -0.57
CA PHE A 256 14.51 -11.38 -0.10
C PHE A 256 14.95 -10.14 0.71
N ILE A 257 14.59 -8.95 0.24
CA ILE A 257 14.89 -7.68 0.96
C ILE A 257 14.11 -7.63 2.28
N ALA A 258 12.82 -8.00 2.27
CA ALA A 258 12.03 -8.05 3.50
C ALA A 258 12.65 -8.99 4.55
N LYS A 259 13.18 -10.15 4.14
CA LYS A 259 13.88 -11.09 5.04
C LYS A 259 15.21 -10.54 5.55
N LYS A 260 15.89 -9.70 4.78
CA LYS A 260 17.15 -9.05 5.17
C LYS A 260 16.92 -7.96 6.23
N HIS A 261 15.74 -7.32 6.24
CA HIS A 261 15.39 -6.23 7.12
C HIS A 261 14.16 -6.54 8.01
N PRO A 262 14.19 -7.62 8.83
CA PRO A 262 13.00 -8.09 9.54
C PRO A 262 12.43 -7.06 10.52
N ALA A 263 13.26 -6.23 11.14
CA ALA A 263 12.83 -5.16 12.05
C ALA A 263 12.07 -4.01 11.34
N GLN A 264 12.18 -3.93 10.03
CA GLN A 264 11.47 -2.92 9.22
C GLN A 264 10.20 -3.47 8.57
N VAL A 265 9.93 -4.76 8.71
CA VAL A 265 8.74 -5.37 8.10
C VAL A 265 7.54 -5.21 9.02
N VAL A 266 6.47 -4.67 8.46
CA VAL A 266 5.13 -4.65 9.05
C VAL A 266 4.30 -5.70 8.32
N LEU A 267 3.78 -6.67 9.05
CA LEU A 267 2.84 -7.65 8.54
C LEU A 267 1.42 -7.07 8.58
N VAL A 268 0.78 -7.02 7.44
CA VAL A 268 -0.58 -6.53 7.28
C VAL A 268 -1.51 -7.72 7.10
N PRO A 269 -2.57 -7.87 7.92
CA PRO A 269 -3.42 -9.04 7.85
C PRO A 269 -4.20 -9.08 6.53
N ALA A 270 -4.12 -10.23 5.85
CA ALA A 270 -5.04 -10.60 4.78
C ALA A 270 -6.39 -10.97 5.37
N GLN A 271 -7.47 -10.81 4.61
CA GLN A 271 -8.80 -11.22 5.06
C GLN A 271 -8.92 -12.74 5.11
N ASP A 272 -8.24 -13.44 4.19
CA ASP A 272 -8.27 -14.86 4.06
C ASP A 272 -6.92 -15.45 3.68
N GLU A 273 -6.65 -16.71 4.06
CA GLU A 273 -5.42 -17.41 3.69
C GLU A 273 -5.28 -17.61 2.17
N TYR A 274 -6.39 -17.70 1.44
CA TYR A 274 -6.41 -17.91 -0.01
C TYR A 274 -5.79 -16.74 -0.77
N GLU A 275 -5.78 -15.55 -0.20
CA GLU A 275 -5.16 -14.39 -0.82
C GLU A 275 -3.65 -14.52 -0.99
N LEU A 276 -3.03 -15.44 -0.24
CA LEU A 276 -1.59 -15.69 -0.27
C LEU A 276 -1.22 -16.96 -1.06
N TYR A 277 -2.19 -17.69 -1.59
CA TYR A 277 -1.92 -18.94 -2.31
C TYR A 277 -1.37 -18.66 -3.70
N ASP A 278 -0.24 -19.30 -4.03
CA ASP A 278 0.26 -19.37 -5.39
C ASP A 278 -0.53 -20.42 -6.20
N ILE A 279 -0.95 -20.06 -7.40
CA ILE A 279 -1.50 -21.01 -8.38
C ILE A 279 -0.33 -21.53 -9.20
N ASP A 280 0.03 -22.78 -9.00
CA ASP A 280 1.12 -23.41 -9.73
C ASP A 280 0.64 -24.52 -10.67
N THR A 281 -0.51 -25.09 -10.38
CA THR A 281 -1.14 -26.17 -11.14
C THR A 281 -2.59 -25.84 -11.48
N PRO A 282 -3.19 -26.50 -12.50
CA PRO A 282 -4.64 -26.39 -12.76
C PRO A 282 -5.51 -26.78 -11.57
N ASP A 283 -5.07 -27.77 -10.76
CA ASP A 283 -5.80 -28.21 -9.57
C ASP A 283 -5.85 -27.11 -8.49
N ASP A 284 -4.80 -26.30 -8.35
CA ASP A 284 -4.81 -25.14 -7.45
C ASP A 284 -5.91 -24.15 -7.84
N LEU A 285 -6.09 -23.92 -9.16
CA LEU A 285 -7.13 -23.03 -9.68
C LEU A 285 -8.53 -23.58 -9.40
N ILE A 286 -8.74 -24.88 -9.62
CA ILE A 286 -10.01 -25.57 -9.34
C ILE A 286 -10.33 -25.50 -7.84
N ARG A 287 -9.33 -25.73 -6.99
CA ARG A 287 -9.49 -25.68 -5.55
C ARG A 287 -9.90 -24.27 -5.10
N LEU A 288 -9.21 -23.24 -5.56
CA LEU A 288 -9.51 -21.86 -5.22
C LEU A 288 -10.88 -21.40 -5.74
N SER A 289 -11.32 -21.85 -6.92
CA SER A 289 -12.63 -21.50 -7.46
C SER A 289 -13.80 -21.99 -6.60
N ARG A 290 -13.57 -22.99 -5.72
CA ARG A 290 -14.58 -23.52 -4.78
C ARG A 290 -14.74 -22.64 -3.53
N TYR A 291 -13.71 -21.91 -3.15
CA TYR A 291 -13.72 -21.04 -1.96
C TYR A 291 -14.28 -19.64 -2.23
N LEU A 292 -14.30 -19.21 -3.48
CA LEU A 292 -14.75 -17.88 -3.88
C LEU A 292 -16.20 -17.83 -4.41
N ARG A 293 -16.98 -18.87 -4.12
CA ARG A 293 -18.42 -18.94 -4.46
C ARG A 293 -19.29 -18.42 -3.31
#